data_4693a2d6cf4df905737e231b2a986cef
#
_entry.id   4693a2d6cf4df905737e231b2a986cef
#
_cell.length_a   1.000
_cell.length_b   1.000
_cell.length_c   1.000
_cell.angle_alpha   90.00
_cell.angle_beta   90.00
_cell.angle_gamma   90.00
#
_symmetry.space_group_name_H-M   'P 1'
#
loop_
_entity.id
_entity.type
_entity.pdbx_description
1 polymer ?
#
loop_
_entity_poly.entity_id
_entity_poly.type
_entity_poly.pdbx_seq_one_letter_code
_entity_poly.pdbx_strand_id
1 'polypeptide(L)'
;VITEIGGTTGDIESQPFLEAIRQVGLEQGKENCCFIHVVLVPYISGSDEYKSKPAQHSVKELQGMGVSPDIIILRADGSVGSDIRRKISTFCNVKPECVIENLTMPSLYQCPLMLHTGGLDDVVVKQLHLDVPPADLTEWKEMLARIATRSKTCTIALVGKYVKLHDAYLSVMESLYHAGFENDSQVEIKWVESEDLPDQA
;
A
#
# COMPACT_ATOMS: atom_id res chain seq x y z
N VAL A 1 -10.68 -14.14 -4.23
CA VAL A 1 -9.94 -14.09 -2.94
C VAL A 1 -8.71 -13.21 -3.15
N ILE A 2 -8.43 -12.31 -2.20
CA ILE A 2 -7.21 -11.49 -2.15
C ILE A 2 -6.39 -11.99 -0.97
N THR A 3 -5.13 -12.34 -1.22
CA THR A 3 -4.18 -12.81 -0.20
C THR A 3 -2.97 -11.88 -0.18
N GLU A 4 -2.61 -11.40 1.00
CA GLU A 4 -1.40 -10.61 1.22
C GLU A 4 -0.37 -11.47 1.95
N ILE A 5 0.89 -11.40 1.49
CA ILE A 5 2.02 -12.04 2.15
C ILE A 5 2.98 -10.93 2.54
N GLY A 6 3.05 -10.69 3.84
CA GLY A 6 3.90 -9.66 4.42
C GLY A 6 5.38 -10.04 4.43
N GLY A 7 6.19 -9.05 4.77
CA GLY A 7 7.64 -9.19 4.87
C GLY A 7 8.37 -8.89 3.56
N THR A 8 9.70 -8.92 3.65
CA THR A 8 10.57 -8.73 2.49
C THR A 8 10.68 -10.05 1.72
N THR A 9 10.67 -9.99 0.39
CA THR A 9 10.91 -11.18 -0.44
C THR A 9 12.26 -11.80 -0.07
N GLY A 10 12.24 -13.09 0.24
CA GLY A 10 13.41 -13.81 0.74
C GLY A 10 13.42 -14.06 2.26
N ASP A 11 12.53 -13.43 3.01
CA ASP A 11 12.37 -13.70 4.44
C ASP A 11 11.97 -15.17 4.66
N ILE A 12 12.63 -15.82 5.61
CA ILE A 12 12.47 -17.27 5.86
C ILE A 12 11.02 -17.59 6.26
N GLU A 13 10.39 -16.76 7.05
CA GLU A 13 9.02 -16.94 7.55
C GLU A 13 7.97 -16.87 6.44
N SER A 14 8.21 -16.17 5.35
CA SER A 14 7.27 -16.06 4.22
C SER A 14 7.40 -17.19 3.19
N GLN A 15 8.51 -17.94 3.19
CA GLN A 15 8.77 -18.97 2.19
C GLN A 15 7.66 -20.04 2.06
N PRO A 16 7.07 -20.59 3.15
CA PRO A 16 5.99 -21.56 3.02
C PRO A 16 4.74 -20.99 2.31
N PHE A 17 4.45 -19.71 2.54
CA PHE A 17 3.32 -19.02 1.89
C PHE A 17 3.60 -18.75 0.41
N LEU A 18 4.83 -18.37 0.08
CA LEU A 18 5.25 -18.18 -1.31
C LEU A 18 5.20 -19.50 -2.10
N GLU A 19 5.63 -20.61 -1.50
CA GLU A 19 5.50 -21.93 -2.13
C GLU A 19 4.03 -22.32 -2.30
N ALA A 20 3.17 -22.05 -1.31
CA ALA A 20 1.74 -22.33 -1.41
C ALA A 20 1.08 -21.56 -2.57
N ILE A 21 1.32 -20.25 -2.69
CA ILE A 21 0.75 -19.46 -3.80
C ILE A 21 1.32 -19.85 -5.16
N ARG A 22 2.60 -20.26 -5.22
CA ARG A 22 3.20 -20.80 -6.44
C ARG A 22 2.44 -22.05 -6.91
N GLN A 23 2.14 -22.97 -5.99
CA GLN A 23 1.38 -24.18 -6.29
C GLN A 23 -0.05 -23.85 -6.71
N VAL A 24 -0.74 -22.96 -5.98
CA VAL A 24 -2.08 -22.49 -6.36
C VAL A 24 -2.09 -21.88 -7.76
N GLY A 25 -1.10 -21.04 -8.09
CA GLY A 25 -0.98 -20.46 -9.42
C GLY A 25 -0.77 -21.50 -10.52
N LEU A 26 -0.03 -22.58 -10.21
CA LEU A 26 0.17 -23.71 -11.14
C LEU A 26 -1.13 -24.52 -11.35
N GLU A 27 -1.86 -24.77 -10.26
CA GLU A 27 -3.09 -25.58 -10.29
C GLU A 27 -4.27 -24.83 -10.92
N GLN A 28 -4.40 -23.54 -10.64
CA GLN A 28 -5.52 -22.74 -11.12
C GLN A 28 -5.31 -22.13 -12.51
N GLY A 29 -4.05 -22.05 -12.95
CA GLY A 29 -3.68 -21.39 -14.22
C GLY A 29 -3.55 -19.87 -14.10
N LYS A 30 -2.77 -19.32 -15.03
CA LYS A 30 -2.45 -17.88 -15.05
C LYS A 30 -3.67 -16.96 -15.29
N GLU A 31 -4.70 -17.49 -15.92
CA GLU A 31 -5.95 -16.77 -16.20
C GLU A 31 -6.80 -16.57 -14.96
N ASN A 32 -6.57 -17.37 -13.91
CA ASN A 32 -7.32 -17.33 -12.65
C ASN A 32 -6.52 -16.75 -11.48
N CYS A 33 -5.25 -16.38 -11.73
CA CYS A 33 -4.36 -15.83 -10.72
C CYS A 33 -3.70 -14.55 -11.22
N CYS A 34 -3.52 -13.57 -10.32
CA CYS A 34 -2.78 -12.35 -10.58
C CYS A 34 -1.79 -12.12 -9.43
N PHE A 35 -0.51 -12.15 -9.74
CA PHE A 35 0.56 -11.91 -8.78
C PHE A 35 0.99 -10.45 -8.85
N ILE A 36 0.71 -9.72 -7.78
CA ILE A 36 1.07 -8.30 -7.61
C ILE A 36 2.24 -8.21 -6.64
N HIS A 37 3.36 -7.67 -7.10
CA HIS A 37 4.55 -7.51 -6.28
C HIS A 37 4.78 -6.04 -5.93
N VAL A 38 4.75 -5.73 -4.64
CA VAL A 38 5.02 -4.38 -4.14
C VAL A 38 6.51 -4.26 -3.83
N VAL A 39 7.18 -3.28 -4.43
CA VAL A 39 8.63 -3.07 -4.29
C VAL A 39 8.95 -1.63 -3.92
N LEU A 40 9.94 -1.45 -3.06
CA LEU A 40 10.45 -0.14 -2.70
C LEU A 40 11.39 0.39 -3.80
N VAL A 41 11.16 1.64 -4.20
CA VAL A 41 12.08 2.41 -5.06
C VAL A 41 12.63 3.58 -4.27
N PRO A 42 13.79 3.43 -3.61
CA PRO A 42 14.33 4.45 -2.74
C PRO A 42 14.87 5.64 -3.54
N TYR A 43 14.64 6.83 -2.99
CA TYR A 43 15.28 8.06 -3.42
C TYR A 43 16.61 8.25 -2.69
N ILE A 44 17.66 8.57 -3.41
CA ILE A 44 18.99 8.84 -2.85
C ILE A 44 19.31 10.32 -2.98
N SER A 45 19.17 11.04 -1.89
CA SER A 45 19.39 12.50 -1.84
C SER A 45 20.79 12.93 -2.34
N GLY A 46 21.82 12.12 -2.10
CA GLY A 46 23.18 12.44 -2.54
C GLY A 46 23.40 12.38 -4.05
N SER A 47 22.55 11.65 -4.80
CA SER A 47 22.59 11.59 -6.28
C SER A 47 21.33 12.16 -6.93
N ASP A 48 20.42 12.69 -6.14
CA ASP A 48 19.16 13.31 -6.58
C ASP A 48 18.35 12.42 -7.56
N GLU A 49 18.25 11.12 -7.23
CA GLU A 49 17.60 10.15 -8.12
C GLU A 49 16.97 8.98 -7.39
N TYR A 50 15.94 8.40 -8.01
CA TYR A 50 15.37 7.13 -7.62
C TYR A 50 16.21 5.96 -8.14
N LYS A 51 16.37 4.91 -7.33
CA LYS A 51 17.17 3.73 -7.68
C LYS A 51 16.28 2.52 -8.00
N SER A 52 16.32 2.06 -9.25
CA SER A 52 15.55 0.90 -9.71
C SER A 52 16.14 -0.45 -9.32
N LYS A 53 17.42 -0.51 -8.91
CA LYS A 53 18.09 -1.79 -8.62
C LYS A 53 17.48 -2.57 -7.46
N PRO A 54 17.09 -1.97 -6.32
CA PRO A 54 16.45 -2.72 -5.26
C PRO A 54 15.16 -3.41 -5.72
N ALA A 55 14.31 -2.71 -6.51
CA ALA A 55 13.11 -3.30 -7.12
C ALA A 55 13.45 -4.47 -8.05
N GLN A 56 14.45 -4.33 -8.91
CA GLN A 56 14.90 -5.42 -9.80
C GLN A 56 15.41 -6.64 -9.03
N HIS A 57 16.13 -6.43 -7.92
CA HIS A 57 16.59 -7.52 -7.06
C HIS A 57 15.44 -8.24 -6.38
N SER A 58 14.48 -7.50 -5.82
CA SER A 58 13.30 -8.08 -5.18
C SER A 58 12.47 -8.95 -6.14
N VAL A 59 12.23 -8.46 -7.36
CA VAL A 59 11.55 -9.25 -8.41
C VAL A 59 12.35 -10.50 -8.78
N LYS A 60 13.65 -10.38 -8.90
CA LYS A 60 14.52 -11.50 -9.24
C LYS A 60 14.53 -12.59 -8.17
N GLU A 61 14.50 -12.19 -6.91
CA GLU A 61 14.38 -13.10 -5.77
C GLU A 61 13.05 -13.88 -5.84
N LEU A 62 11.93 -13.17 -6.04
CA LEU A 62 10.62 -13.79 -6.20
C LEU A 62 10.57 -14.76 -7.38
N GLN A 63 11.15 -14.38 -8.52
CA GLN A 63 11.26 -15.25 -9.68
C GLN A 63 12.12 -16.49 -9.41
N GLY A 64 13.19 -16.35 -8.60
CA GLY A 64 14.01 -17.46 -8.13
C GLY A 64 13.23 -18.50 -7.31
N MET A 65 12.16 -18.08 -6.65
CA MET A 65 11.21 -18.95 -5.93
C MET A 65 10.10 -19.51 -6.83
N GLY A 66 10.14 -19.22 -8.15
CA GLY A 66 9.18 -19.73 -9.13
C GLY A 66 7.89 -18.92 -9.27
N VAL A 67 7.81 -17.73 -8.68
CA VAL A 67 6.68 -16.80 -8.82
C VAL A 67 7.10 -15.61 -9.69
N SER A 68 6.45 -15.43 -10.84
CA SER A 68 6.65 -14.26 -11.69
C SER A 68 5.52 -13.28 -11.50
N PRO A 69 5.79 -12.01 -11.13
CA PRO A 69 4.74 -11.03 -10.97
C PRO A 69 4.11 -10.66 -12.31
N ASP A 70 2.79 -10.49 -12.31
CA ASP A 70 2.02 -9.95 -13.43
C ASP A 70 2.00 -8.42 -13.38
N ILE A 71 1.99 -7.86 -12.17
CA ILE A 71 1.97 -6.43 -11.89
C ILE A 71 3.03 -6.09 -10.86
N ILE A 72 3.73 -4.98 -11.06
CA ILE A 72 4.70 -4.44 -10.10
C ILE A 72 4.19 -3.08 -9.60
N ILE A 73 4.04 -2.96 -8.30
CA ILE A 73 3.70 -1.69 -7.63
C ILE A 73 4.98 -1.06 -7.08
N LEU A 74 5.29 0.13 -7.55
CA LEU A 74 6.48 0.89 -7.14
C LEU A 74 6.13 1.78 -5.95
N ARG A 75 6.50 1.37 -4.75
CA ARG A 75 6.35 2.18 -3.54
C ARG A 75 7.49 3.20 -3.48
N ALA A 76 7.15 4.49 -3.53
CA ALA A 76 8.10 5.61 -3.52
C ALA A 76 7.50 6.83 -2.82
N ASP A 77 8.34 7.76 -2.39
CA ASP A 77 7.88 9.01 -1.76
C ASP A 77 7.38 10.04 -2.78
N GLY A 78 7.84 9.97 -4.01
CA GLY A 78 7.40 10.79 -5.13
C GLY A 78 7.52 10.05 -6.45
N SER A 79 7.04 10.64 -7.55
CA SER A 79 7.06 9.99 -8.87
C SER A 79 8.48 9.61 -9.29
N VAL A 80 8.65 8.35 -9.64
CA VAL A 80 9.94 7.81 -10.10
C VAL A 80 10.24 8.14 -11.57
N GLY A 81 9.23 8.61 -12.30
CA GLY A 81 9.34 8.99 -13.72
C GLY A 81 9.28 7.82 -14.70
N SER A 82 9.02 8.15 -15.95
CA SER A 82 8.82 7.18 -17.04
C SER A 82 10.03 6.30 -17.32
N ASP A 83 11.25 6.84 -17.16
CA ASP A 83 12.48 6.11 -17.47
C ASP A 83 12.74 4.99 -16.46
N ILE A 84 12.52 5.24 -15.17
CA ILE A 84 12.63 4.21 -14.12
C ILE A 84 11.55 3.14 -14.31
N ARG A 85 10.31 3.54 -14.58
CA ARG A 85 9.21 2.61 -14.85
C ARG A 85 9.52 1.70 -16.05
N ARG A 86 9.96 2.29 -17.18
CA ARG A 86 10.36 1.53 -18.38
C ARG A 86 11.53 0.59 -18.10
N LYS A 87 12.52 1.05 -17.33
CA LYS A 87 13.66 0.23 -16.94
C LYS A 87 13.24 -0.98 -16.11
N ILE A 88 12.37 -0.78 -15.12
CA ILE A 88 11.83 -1.88 -14.29
C ILE A 88 11.01 -2.84 -15.15
N SER A 89 10.09 -2.34 -15.99
CA SER A 89 9.33 -3.13 -16.95
C SER A 89 10.24 -4.06 -17.76
N THR A 90 11.27 -3.50 -18.38
CA THR A 90 12.20 -4.28 -19.22
C THR A 90 12.99 -5.31 -18.44
N PHE A 91 13.57 -4.95 -17.29
CA PHE A 91 14.43 -5.84 -16.52
C PHE A 91 13.67 -6.89 -15.71
N CYS A 92 12.40 -6.62 -15.39
CA CYS A 92 11.54 -7.55 -14.66
C CYS A 92 10.59 -8.35 -15.56
N ASN A 93 10.67 -8.15 -16.88
CA ASN A 93 9.84 -8.84 -17.87
C ASN A 93 8.33 -8.69 -17.61
N VAL A 94 7.92 -7.46 -17.28
CA VAL A 94 6.53 -7.08 -17.04
C VAL A 94 6.15 -5.97 -18.01
N LYS A 95 4.93 -5.97 -18.52
CA LYS A 95 4.48 -4.94 -19.48
C LYS A 95 4.53 -3.55 -18.84
N PRO A 96 4.81 -2.48 -19.63
CA PRO A 96 4.91 -1.12 -19.10
C PRO A 96 3.65 -0.64 -18.34
N GLU A 97 2.47 -1.01 -18.83
CA GLU A 97 1.18 -0.71 -18.19
C GLU A 97 0.96 -1.44 -16.87
N CYS A 98 1.70 -2.53 -16.62
CA CYS A 98 1.65 -3.30 -15.38
C CYS A 98 2.69 -2.81 -14.33
N VAL A 99 3.39 -1.71 -14.59
CA VAL A 99 4.30 -1.08 -13.62
C VAL A 99 3.69 0.22 -13.14
N ILE A 100 3.14 0.20 -11.92
CA ILE A 100 2.27 1.23 -11.36
C ILE A 100 2.92 1.85 -10.13
N GLU A 101 2.85 3.16 -10.00
CA GLU A 101 3.36 3.88 -8.84
C GLU A 101 2.36 3.85 -7.68
N ASN A 102 2.87 3.65 -6.47
CA ASN A 102 2.19 3.86 -5.21
C ASN A 102 2.99 4.86 -4.39
N LEU A 103 2.57 6.10 -4.41
CA LEU A 103 3.30 7.22 -3.81
C LEU A 103 2.85 7.47 -2.37
N THR A 104 3.71 8.13 -1.59
CA THR A 104 3.33 8.64 -0.29
C THR A 104 2.26 9.72 -0.44
N MET A 105 1.10 9.48 0.15
CA MET A 105 -0.05 10.39 0.11
C MET A 105 -0.28 11.00 1.49
N PRO A 106 -0.82 12.22 1.57
CA PRO A 106 -1.16 12.86 2.85
C PRO A 106 -2.16 12.04 3.70
N SER A 107 -2.97 11.23 3.04
CA SER A 107 -3.93 10.32 3.68
C SER A 107 -3.95 8.99 2.93
N LEU A 108 -4.00 7.88 3.68
CA LEU A 108 -4.15 6.53 3.11
C LEU A 108 -5.43 6.40 2.27
N TYR A 109 -6.46 7.15 2.60
CA TYR A 109 -7.74 7.15 1.86
C TYR A 109 -7.63 7.72 0.44
N GLN A 110 -6.52 8.40 0.10
CA GLN A 110 -6.25 8.85 -1.26
C GLN A 110 -5.62 7.75 -2.14
N CYS A 111 -5.04 6.69 -1.54
CA CYS A 111 -4.38 5.63 -2.28
C CYS A 111 -5.27 4.92 -3.31
N PRO A 112 -6.55 4.58 -3.02
CA PRO A 112 -7.41 3.96 -4.02
C PRO A 112 -7.58 4.80 -5.28
N LEU A 113 -7.75 6.12 -5.14
CA LEU A 113 -7.86 7.03 -6.31
C LEU A 113 -6.55 7.13 -7.09
N MET A 114 -5.43 7.15 -6.39
CA MET A 114 -4.11 7.18 -7.02
C MET A 114 -3.86 5.91 -7.82
N LEU A 115 -4.15 4.73 -7.25
CA LEU A 115 -3.97 3.44 -7.91
C LEU A 115 -4.93 3.28 -9.10
N HIS A 116 -6.19 3.72 -8.97
CA HIS A 116 -7.15 3.78 -10.06
C HIS A 116 -6.65 4.70 -11.20
N THR A 117 -6.19 5.91 -10.87
CA THR A 117 -5.61 6.82 -11.86
C THR A 117 -4.37 6.22 -12.54
N GLY A 118 -3.60 5.41 -11.81
CA GLY A 118 -2.48 4.64 -12.32
C GLY A 118 -2.87 3.43 -13.18
N GLY A 119 -4.18 3.08 -13.25
CA GLY A 119 -4.72 1.99 -14.06
C GLY A 119 -4.60 0.61 -13.43
N LEU A 120 -4.43 0.51 -12.09
CA LEU A 120 -4.28 -0.79 -11.43
C LEU A 120 -5.50 -1.69 -11.61
N ASP A 121 -6.69 -1.15 -11.40
CA ASP A 121 -7.95 -1.87 -11.54
C ASP A 121 -8.17 -2.35 -12.98
N ASP A 122 -7.91 -1.52 -13.98
CA ASP A 122 -8.01 -1.88 -15.39
C ASP A 122 -7.09 -3.06 -15.75
N VAL A 123 -5.85 -3.02 -15.25
CA VAL A 123 -4.87 -4.08 -15.50
C VAL A 123 -5.27 -5.38 -14.80
N VAL A 124 -5.76 -5.31 -13.55
CA VAL A 124 -6.23 -6.48 -12.80
C VAL A 124 -7.45 -7.11 -13.46
N VAL A 125 -8.45 -6.30 -13.82
CA VAL A 125 -9.66 -6.75 -14.53
C VAL A 125 -9.29 -7.46 -15.83
N LYS A 126 -8.37 -6.88 -16.60
CA LYS A 126 -7.88 -7.46 -17.85
C LYS A 126 -7.10 -8.76 -17.63
N GLN A 127 -6.24 -8.81 -16.61
CA GLN A 127 -5.41 -9.98 -16.29
C GLN A 127 -6.27 -11.18 -15.87
N LEU A 128 -7.32 -10.93 -15.08
CA LEU A 128 -8.22 -11.95 -14.56
C LEU A 128 -9.44 -12.19 -15.47
N HIS A 129 -9.49 -11.57 -16.65
CA HIS A 129 -10.60 -11.69 -17.61
C HIS A 129 -11.99 -11.46 -16.98
N LEU A 130 -12.07 -10.49 -16.05
CA LEU A 130 -13.32 -10.17 -15.37
C LEU A 130 -14.25 -9.36 -16.28
N ASP A 131 -15.49 -9.77 -16.39
CA ASP A 131 -16.55 -9.02 -17.07
C ASP A 131 -17.31 -8.18 -16.03
N VAL A 132 -16.76 -7.02 -15.72
CA VAL A 132 -17.31 -6.08 -14.73
C VAL A 132 -17.34 -4.66 -15.29
N PRO A 133 -18.29 -3.82 -14.86
CA PRO A 133 -18.30 -2.42 -15.25
C PRO A 133 -17.04 -1.69 -14.70
N PRO A 134 -16.68 -0.53 -15.28
CA PRO A 134 -15.65 0.33 -14.72
C PRO A 134 -15.93 0.67 -13.25
N ALA A 135 -14.88 0.85 -12.47
CA ALA A 135 -15.00 1.18 -11.06
C ALA A 135 -15.68 2.55 -10.87
N ASP A 136 -16.75 2.59 -10.07
CA ASP A 136 -17.38 3.83 -9.63
C ASP A 136 -16.81 4.25 -8.27
N LEU A 137 -16.03 5.31 -8.27
CA LEU A 137 -15.39 5.88 -7.08
C LEU A 137 -16.06 7.19 -6.64
N THR A 138 -17.30 7.43 -7.03
CA THR A 138 -18.02 8.69 -6.72
C THR A 138 -18.17 8.87 -5.21
N GLU A 139 -18.71 7.89 -4.49
CA GLU A 139 -18.85 7.95 -3.02
C GLU A 139 -17.51 8.11 -2.30
N TRP A 140 -16.47 7.46 -2.83
CA TRP A 140 -15.11 7.58 -2.28
C TRP A 140 -14.54 8.99 -2.44
N LYS A 141 -14.76 9.62 -3.60
CA LYS A 141 -14.35 11.01 -3.86
C LYS A 141 -15.12 11.99 -2.98
N GLU A 142 -16.42 11.78 -2.78
CA GLU A 142 -17.24 12.58 -1.89
C GLU A 142 -16.77 12.47 -0.43
N MET A 143 -16.44 11.26 0.04
CA MET A 143 -15.86 11.06 1.36
C MET A 143 -14.55 11.85 1.52
N LEU A 144 -13.64 11.78 0.55
CA LEU A 144 -12.39 12.53 0.57
C LEU A 144 -12.62 14.05 0.57
N ALA A 145 -13.61 14.54 -0.17
CA ALA A 145 -13.97 15.96 -0.17
C ALA A 145 -14.45 16.38 1.22
N ARG A 146 -15.30 15.58 1.89
CA ARG A 146 -15.71 15.84 3.28
C ARG A 146 -14.54 15.87 4.25
N ILE A 147 -13.60 14.90 4.11
CA ILE A 147 -12.39 14.85 4.94
C ILE A 147 -11.56 16.13 4.77
N ALA A 148 -11.44 16.64 3.54
CA ALA A 148 -10.64 17.84 3.25
C ALA A 148 -11.27 19.15 3.78
N THR A 149 -12.58 19.19 3.92
CA THR A 149 -13.34 20.42 4.28
C THR A 149 -13.75 20.49 5.74
N ARG A 150 -13.26 19.59 6.59
CA ARG A 150 -13.58 19.59 8.03
C ARG A 150 -13.28 20.91 8.68
N SER A 151 -14.26 21.43 9.42
CA SER A 151 -14.23 22.79 9.97
C SER A 151 -13.96 22.85 11.47
N LYS A 152 -14.18 21.75 12.20
CA LYS A 152 -14.02 21.66 13.66
C LYS A 152 -12.74 20.93 14.02
N THR A 153 -12.24 21.14 15.22
CA THR A 153 -11.13 20.39 15.81
C THR A 153 -11.56 19.78 17.13
N CYS A 154 -11.20 18.53 17.37
CA CYS A 154 -11.43 17.83 18.63
C CYS A 154 -10.12 17.19 19.10
N THR A 155 -9.67 17.52 20.30
CA THR A 155 -8.50 16.90 20.92
C THR A 155 -8.95 15.78 21.85
N ILE A 156 -8.39 14.58 21.65
CA ILE A 156 -8.67 13.40 22.46
C ILE A 156 -7.37 12.92 23.10
N ALA A 157 -7.35 12.77 24.41
CA ALA A 157 -6.23 12.15 25.11
C ALA A 157 -6.36 10.62 25.02
N LEU A 158 -5.36 9.96 24.42
CA LEU A 158 -5.21 8.52 24.46
C LEU A 158 -4.20 8.17 25.54
N VAL A 159 -4.73 7.63 26.64
CA VAL A 159 -3.94 7.25 27.81
C VAL A 159 -3.70 5.74 27.79
N GLY A 160 -2.46 5.31 27.84
CA GLY A 160 -2.14 3.88 27.78
C GLY A 160 -0.68 3.57 28.04
N LYS A 161 -0.32 2.29 27.95
CA LYS A 161 1.07 1.82 27.90
C LYS A 161 1.54 1.76 26.46
N TYR A 162 2.85 1.90 26.26
CA TYR A 162 3.47 1.82 24.92
C TYR A 162 2.97 2.87 23.91
N VAL A 163 2.48 4.01 24.37
CA VAL A 163 1.94 5.08 23.51
C VAL A 163 2.99 5.70 22.59
N LYS A 164 4.28 5.46 22.83
CA LYS A 164 5.37 5.83 21.93
C LYS A 164 5.39 4.99 20.63
N LEU A 165 4.79 3.79 20.67
CA LEU A 165 4.59 2.93 19.52
C LEU A 165 3.14 3.08 19.02
N HIS A 166 2.90 4.11 18.20
CA HIS A 166 1.56 4.47 17.74
C HIS A 166 0.84 3.32 17.03
N ASP A 167 1.58 2.44 16.32
CA ASP A 167 1.01 1.30 15.61
C ASP A 167 0.30 0.31 16.54
N ALA A 168 0.68 0.23 17.83
CA ALA A 168 -0.03 -0.59 18.82
C ALA A 168 -1.49 -0.14 19.03
N TYR A 169 -1.80 1.11 18.67
CA TYR A 169 -3.12 1.72 18.81
C TYR A 169 -3.78 2.05 17.47
N LEU A 170 -3.27 1.49 16.36
CA LEU A 170 -3.72 1.83 15.01
C LEU A 170 -5.26 1.76 14.86
N SER A 171 -5.88 0.67 15.32
CA SER A 171 -7.35 0.51 15.23
C SER A 171 -8.11 1.56 16.03
N VAL A 172 -7.57 1.99 17.19
CA VAL A 172 -8.19 3.06 18.00
C VAL A 172 -8.06 4.41 17.29
N MET A 173 -6.87 4.72 16.78
CA MET A 173 -6.61 5.94 16.00
C MET A 173 -7.55 6.05 14.81
N GLU A 174 -7.61 5.00 13.99
CA GLU A 174 -8.45 4.97 12.79
C GLU A 174 -9.94 5.11 13.15
N SER A 175 -10.39 4.47 14.22
CA SER A 175 -11.77 4.62 14.71
C SER A 175 -12.09 6.07 15.12
N LEU A 176 -11.15 6.74 15.77
CA LEU A 176 -11.29 8.15 16.14
C LEU A 176 -11.30 9.06 14.91
N TYR A 177 -10.44 8.79 13.92
CA TYR A 177 -10.43 9.54 12.67
C TYR A 177 -11.72 9.33 11.88
N HIS A 178 -12.24 8.10 11.78
CA HIS A 178 -13.52 7.82 11.13
C HIS A 178 -14.68 8.57 11.81
N ALA A 179 -14.72 8.57 13.13
CA ALA A 179 -15.70 9.36 13.88
C ALA A 179 -15.55 10.88 13.59
N GLY A 180 -14.31 11.35 13.45
CA GLY A 180 -14.02 12.73 13.07
C GLY A 180 -14.52 13.05 11.65
N PHE A 181 -14.37 12.15 10.69
CA PHE A 181 -14.86 12.32 9.32
C PHE A 181 -16.38 12.51 9.28
N GLU A 182 -17.10 11.73 10.07
CA GLU A 182 -18.56 11.78 10.13
C GLU A 182 -19.09 13.03 10.89
N ASN A 183 -18.33 13.52 11.86
CA ASN A 183 -18.73 14.66 12.71
C ASN A 183 -18.11 16.00 12.30
N ASP A 184 -17.63 16.14 11.06
CA ASP A 184 -16.99 17.36 10.56
C ASP A 184 -15.85 17.85 11.47
N SER A 185 -15.06 16.91 12.00
CA SER A 185 -14.04 17.22 13.01
C SER A 185 -12.67 16.66 12.63
N GLN A 186 -11.65 17.49 12.72
CA GLN A 186 -10.27 17.04 12.70
C GLN A 186 -9.91 16.57 14.10
N VAL A 187 -9.60 15.28 14.23
CA VAL A 187 -9.19 14.68 15.51
C VAL A 187 -7.70 14.85 15.70
N GLU A 188 -7.32 15.44 16.82
CA GLU A 188 -5.95 15.53 17.31
C GLU A 188 -5.78 14.59 18.50
N ILE A 189 -4.90 13.58 18.35
CA ILE A 189 -4.65 12.60 19.42
C ILE A 189 -3.49 13.10 20.28
N LYS A 190 -3.76 13.31 21.56
CA LYS A 190 -2.75 13.61 22.57
C LYS A 190 -2.37 12.31 23.28
N TRP A 191 -1.15 11.87 23.04
CA TRP A 191 -0.61 10.64 23.62
C TRP A 191 -0.14 10.88 25.05
N VAL A 192 -0.62 10.06 25.98
CA VAL A 192 -0.28 10.15 27.39
C VAL A 192 0.15 8.78 27.90
N GLU A 193 1.40 8.68 28.35
CA GLU A 193 1.89 7.45 28.99
C GLU A 193 1.20 7.28 30.34
N SER A 194 0.59 6.14 30.58
CA SER A 194 -0.16 5.91 31.83
C SER A 194 0.73 5.94 33.09
N GLU A 195 2.02 5.66 32.92
CA GLU A 195 3.00 5.70 34.01
C GLU A 195 3.43 7.14 34.39
N ASP A 196 3.19 8.10 33.48
CA ASP A 196 3.49 9.53 33.74
C ASP A 196 2.34 10.26 34.47
N LEU A 197 1.22 9.57 34.71
CA LEU A 197 0.12 10.13 35.45
C LEU A 197 0.43 10.11 36.95
N PRO A 198 0.20 11.23 37.69
CA PRO A 198 0.41 11.23 39.14
C PRO A 198 -0.55 10.26 39.80
N ASP A 199 -0.03 9.42 40.69
CA ASP A 199 -0.85 8.61 41.58
C ASP A 199 -1.78 9.55 42.35
N GLN A 200 -3.07 9.46 42.13
CA GLN A 200 -4.03 10.13 42.99
C GLN A 200 -4.05 9.36 44.32
N ALA A 201 -3.40 9.94 45.31
CA ALA A 201 -3.50 9.49 46.70
C ALA A 201 -4.91 9.70 47.26
#